data_3cf7049176dcbdd9f186548e69bb6aac
#
_entry.id   3cf7049176dcbdd9f186548e69bb6aac
#
_cell.length_a   1.000
_cell.length_b   1.000
_cell.length_c   1.000
_cell.angle_alpha   90.00
_cell.angle_beta   90.00
_cell.angle_gamma   90.00
#
_symmetry.space_group_name_H-M   'P 1'
#
loop_
_entity.id
_entity.type
_entity.pdbx_description
1 polymer ?
#
loop_
_entity_poly.entity_id
_entity_poly.type
_entity_poly.pdbx_seq_one_letter_code
_entity_poly.pdbx_strand_id
1 'polypeptide(L)'
;MEKHSHKLRNLFSFISLIALSMLVLSCADDNKEDLTRLITSFKVKVNNEVLEGNIDEDACQISFQGIKNLNAITDVEYQLKEEASIYPDPKIRLAQWQTEERFIVTVGGAKQVYTVIMHILSEPDPDPEPETDATIYPEQYYGKVIKDFFLDLKGNLGGVGSDKAANDFFVLDGMNGVRIPVLGSSDRPTHPSAGVVDDSEGYYAKLINSINRAKKARGNNEFIIFASKKLNAKESFPDWVKDSNGVIPEQYAIMLADFLSYMKEKNIIIDVLGIDNEENFNEGKITPKKHIQIVDKLKALAIEKGFKMPLIAGPDRYQPMGDVDNCWMKQFVAENRGDCLDIYGMHYYPKHREIFDALKFELSLIGDRPFWATEPHWDAKDGENDMLDYAETAICTLWDQTDLGMDGFMWWSYKRTGDLRGNLMRIISVPIKDARPIVMDDHDGRDTKEKYKLQTRAFRKGNTISVYVINMCNKDDIATAKAYQDYVFGLKTGMIDGEVEYMQWTDDTPVEGVQGNAQKIDDSNFSLTLPVRSITYFQFYLQ
;
A
#
# COMPACT_ATOMS: atom_id res chain seq x y z
N MET A 1 40.29 -26.66 21.20
CA MET A 1 39.13 -26.87 22.11
C MET A 1 37.89 -26.05 21.72
N GLU A 2 37.70 -25.69 20.45
CA GLU A 2 36.59 -24.83 19.98
C GLU A 2 35.68 -25.47 18.92
N LYS A 3 35.83 -26.75 18.63
CA LYS A 3 35.00 -27.44 17.61
C LYS A 3 33.81 -28.27 18.17
N HIS A 4 33.56 -28.29 19.49
CA HIS A 4 32.47 -29.07 20.07
C HIS A 4 31.27 -28.25 20.57
N SER A 5 31.33 -26.91 20.55
CA SER A 5 30.25 -26.07 21.07
C SER A 5 29.10 -25.84 20.06
N HIS A 6 29.35 -25.96 18.76
CA HIS A 6 28.31 -25.71 17.73
C HIS A 6 27.34 -26.87 17.48
N LYS A 7 27.73 -28.11 17.79
CA LYS A 7 26.81 -29.26 17.60
C LYS A 7 25.76 -29.41 18.72
N LEU A 8 26.06 -28.92 19.92
CA LEU A 8 25.10 -28.95 21.02
C LEU A 8 24.02 -27.85 20.93
N ARG A 9 24.32 -26.72 20.31
CA ARG A 9 23.33 -25.64 20.13
C ARG A 9 22.22 -26.00 19.14
N ASN A 10 22.56 -26.72 18.07
CA ASN A 10 21.57 -27.13 17.06
C ASN A 10 20.69 -28.30 17.55
N LEU A 11 21.17 -29.11 18.50
CA LEU A 11 20.36 -30.19 19.08
C LEU A 11 19.32 -29.67 20.08
N PHE A 12 19.63 -28.60 20.82
CA PHE A 12 18.66 -27.96 21.73
C PHE A 12 17.58 -27.16 20.99
N SER A 13 17.89 -26.52 19.84
CA SER A 13 16.88 -25.89 19.01
C SER A 13 15.90 -26.88 18.39
N PHE A 14 16.36 -28.07 17.99
CA PHE A 14 15.47 -29.08 17.40
C PHE A 14 14.56 -29.75 18.43
N ILE A 15 15.04 -29.94 19.66
CA ILE A 15 14.25 -30.51 20.76
C ILE A 15 13.23 -29.49 21.30
N SER A 16 13.52 -28.20 21.29
CA SER A 16 12.57 -27.14 21.66
C SER A 16 11.44 -26.98 20.63
N LEU A 17 11.69 -27.21 19.33
CA LEU A 17 10.65 -27.13 18.31
C LEU A 17 9.69 -28.34 18.37
N ILE A 18 10.19 -29.53 18.73
CA ILE A 18 9.36 -30.73 18.90
C ILE A 18 8.59 -30.69 20.25
N ALA A 19 9.15 -30.06 21.28
CA ALA A 19 8.45 -29.88 22.55
C ALA A 19 7.34 -28.82 22.49
N LEU A 20 7.48 -27.80 21.63
CA LEU A 20 6.44 -26.78 21.44
C LEU A 20 5.27 -27.30 20.58
N SER A 21 5.50 -28.28 19.70
CA SER A 21 4.42 -28.94 18.95
C SER A 21 3.64 -29.98 19.77
N MET A 22 4.18 -30.42 20.93
CA MET A 22 3.50 -31.36 21.82
C MET A 22 2.82 -30.72 23.04
N LEU A 23 3.00 -29.42 23.27
CA LEU A 23 2.39 -28.72 24.40
C LEU A 23 1.05 -28.04 24.07
N VAL A 24 0.54 -28.22 22.85
CA VAL A 24 -0.81 -27.78 22.44
C VAL A 24 -1.85 -28.92 22.62
N LEU A 25 -1.44 -30.09 23.10
CA LEU A 25 -2.28 -31.28 23.23
C LEU A 25 -2.51 -31.71 24.68
N SER A 26 -2.84 -30.78 25.58
CA SER A 26 -3.29 -31.20 26.92
C SER A 26 -4.12 -30.11 27.61
N CYS A 27 -5.31 -29.89 27.09
CA CYS A 27 -6.49 -29.56 27.87
C CYS A 27 -7.64 -30.37 27.26
N ALA A 28 -7.86 -31.53 27.83
CA ALA A 28 -9.00 -32.36 27.51
C ALA A 28 -10.22 -31.78 28.20
N ASP A 29 -11.05 -31.08 27.45
CA ASP A 29 -12.47 -31.00 27.71
C ASP A 29 -13.18 -31.96 26.75
N ASP A 30 -14.08 -32.80 27.28
CA ASP A 30 -14.75 -33.91 26.60
C ASP A 30 -15.79 -33.50 25.52
N ASN A 31 -15.63 -32.33 24.92
CA ASN A 31 -16.35 -31.89 23.72
C ASN A 31 -15.35 -31.53 22.62
N LYS A 32 -14.62 -32.51 22.08
CA LYS A 32 -13.91 -32.31 20.80
C LYS A 32 -14.96 -32.15 19.73
N GLU A 33 -15.20 -30.92 19.32
CA GLU A 33 -15.96 -30.65 18.10
C GLU A 33 -15.27 -31.34 16.91
N ASP A 34 -16.07 -32.01 16.12
CA ASP A 34 -15.64 -32.65 14.90
C ASP A 34 -15.33 -31.58 13.87
N LEU A 35 -14.04 -31.32 13.63
CA LEU A 35 -13.53 -30.36 12.66
C LEU A 35 -13.45 -30.93 11.24
N THR A 36 -14.00 -32.11 10.99
CA THR A 36 -14.02 -32.67 9.64
C THR A 36 -15.15 -32.07 8.81
N ARG A 37 -14.89 -31.88 7.53
CA ARG A 37 -15.86 -31.38 6.53
C ARG A 37 -16.52 -30.06 6.93
N LEU A 38 -15.74 -29.10 7.40
CA LEU A 38 -16.27 -27.78 7.74
C LEU A 38 -16.74 -27.00 6.52
N ILE A 39 -16.13 -27.23 5.35
CA ILE A 39 -16.60 -26.74 4.04
C ILE A 39 -17.07 -27.94 3.24
N THR A 40 -18.36 -28.02 2.93
CA THR A 40 -18.97 -29.16 2.23
C THR A 40 -19.08 -28.94 0.71
N SER A 41 -19.04 -27.69 0.26
CA SER A 41 -19.01 -27.31 -1.15
C SER A 41 -18.36 -25.92 -1.27
N PHE A 42 -17.57 -25.76 -2.31
CA PHE A 42 -17.00 -24.45 -2.66
C PHE A 42 -16.95 -24.35 -4.21
N LYS A 43 -17.59 -23.33 -4.76
CA LYS A 43 -17.74 -23.13 -6.21
C LYS A 43 -17.39 -21.70 -6.57
N VAL A 44 -16.78 -21.52 -7.73
CA VAL A 44 -16.54 -20.20 -8.32
C VAL A 44 -17.21 -20.13 -9.70
N LYS A 45 -17.79 -18.98 -10.03
CA LYS A 45 -18.36 -18.72 -11.34
C LYS A 45 -17.39 -17.89 -12.16
N VAL A 46 -16.92 -18.46 -13.26
CA VAL A 46 -15.97 -17.84 -14.20
C VAL A 46 -16.62 -17.75 -15.57
N ASN A 47 -16.79 -16.54 -16.12
CA ASN A 47 -17.39 -16.34 -17.45
C ASN A 47 -18.72 -17.10 -17.66
N ASN A 48 -19.62 -17.13 -16.68
CA ASN A 48 -20.89 -17.88 -16.64
C ASN A 48 -20.77 -19.41 -16.49
N GLU A 49 -19.59 -19.98 -16.42
CA GLU A 49 -19.35 -21.37 -16.08
C GLU A 49 -19.14 -21.51 -14.57
N VAL A 50 -19.72 -22.55 -13.97
CA VAL A 50 -19.55 -22.85 -12.54
C VAL A 50 -18.49 -23.95 -12.41
N LEU A 51 -17.39 -23.63 -11.76
CA LEU A 51 -16.33 -24.58 -11.42
C LEU A 51 -16.51 -25.00 -9.97
N GLU A 52 -16.43 -26.31 -9.72
CA GLU A 52 -16.49 -26.89 -8.38
C GLU A 52 -15.06 -27.15 -7.87
N GLY A 53 -14.77 -26.68 -6.65
CA GLY A 53 -13.48 -26.87 -6.02
C GLY A 53 -13.31 -28.31 -5.51
N ASN A 54 -12.15 -28.90 -5.77
CA ASN A 54 -11.76 -30.17 -5.16
C ASN A 54 -11.30 -29.92 -3.73
N ILE A 55 -12.04 -30.44 -2.74
CA ILE A 55 -11.78 -30.23 -1.31
C ILE A 55 -10.98 -31.42 -0.78
N ASP A 56 -9.75 -31.12 -0.33
CA ASP A 56 -8.90 -32.05 0.43
C ASP A 56 -9.01 -31.69 1.91
N GLU A 57 -9.74 -32.49 2.66
CA GLU A 57 -10.03 -32.27 4.08
C GLU A 57 -8.77 -32.46 4.95
N ASP A 58 -7.92 -33.42 4.60
CA ASP A 58 -6.72 -33.73 5.37
C ASP A 58 -5.68 -32.60 5.27
N ALA A 59 -5.56 -32.01 4.08
CA ALA A 59 -4.71 -30.85 3.82
C ALA A 59 -5.39 -29.51 4.15
N CYS A 60 -6.70 -29.50 4.40
CA CYS A 60 -7.53 -28.29 4.51
C CYS A 60 -7.35 -27.38 3.29
N GLN A 61 -7.41 -27.96 2.10
CA GLN A 61 -7.14 -27.29 0.84
C GLN A 61 -8.31 -27.45 -0.13
N ILE A 62 -8.59 -26.40 -0.87
CA ILE A 62 -9.60 -26.39 -1.96
C ILE A 62 -8.88 -25.99 -3.23
N SER A 63 -8.87 -26.86 -4.23
CA SER A 63 -8.17 -26.58 -5.48
C SER A 63 -9.13 -26.48 -6.66
N PHE A 64 -8.90 -25.48 -7.51
CA PHE A 64 -9.60 -25.28 -8.77
C PHE A 64 -8.65 -25.48 -9.92
N GLN A 65 -9.12 -26.18 -10.95
CA GLN A 65 -8.41 -26.38 -12.20
C GLN A 65 -9.13 -25.64 -13.32
N GLY A 66 -8.41 -25.24 -14.36
CA GLY A 66 -9.03 -24.70 -15.56
C GLY A 66 -9.38 -23.22 -15.51
N ILE A 67 -8.93 -22.48 -14.53
CA ILE A 67 -9.14 -21.04 -14.45
C ILE A 67 -8.18 -20.34 -15.42
N LYS A 68 -8.73 -19.63 -16.41
CA LYS A 68 -7.93 -18.85 -17.36
C LYS A 68 -7.57 -17.46 -16.86
N ASN A 69 -8.42 -16.86 -16.03
CA ASN A 69 -8.24 -15.50 -15.53
C ASN A 69 -8.96 -15.34 -14.19
N LEU A 70 -8.23 -14.99 -13.14
CA LEU A 70 -8.80 -14.78 -11.81
C LEU A 70 -9.78 -13.59 -11.74
N ASN A 71 -9.56 -12.57 -12.57
CA ASN A 71 -10.47 -11.42 -12.65
C ASN A 71 -11.82 -11.75 -13.31
N ALA A 72 -11.93 -12.91 -13.96
CA ALA A 72 -13.18 -13.38 -14.55
C ALA A 72 -14.09 -14.10 -13.53
N ILE A 73 -13.65 -14.23 -12.27
CA ILE A 73 -14.48 -14.79 -11.18
C ILE A 73 -15.54 -13.75 -10.81
N THR A 74 -16.80 -14.06 -11.11
CA THR A 74 -17.93 -13.14 -10.93
C THR A 74 -18.81 -13.48 -9.73
N ASP A 75 -18.71 -14.70 -9.21
CA ASP A 75 -19.47 -15.15 -8.05
C ASP A 75 -18.77 -16.31 -7.33
N VAL A 76 -19.05 -16.47 -6.05
CA VAL A 76 -18.60 -17.56 -5.20
C VAL A 76 -19.76 -18.13 -4.42
N GLU A 77 -19.96 -19.42 -4.49
CA GLU A 77 -20.94 -20.16 -3.68
C GLU A 77 -20.22 -21.16 -2.80
N TYR A 78 -20.57 -21.21 -1.53
CA TYR A 78 -20.02 -22.19 -0.60
C TYR A 78 -21.07 -22.68 0.38
N GLN A 79 -20.87 -23.89 0.88
CA GLN A 79 -21.68 -24.50 1.92
C GLN A 79 -20.78 -24.91 3.09
N LEU A 80 -21.21 -24.57 4.27
CA LEU A 80 -20.52 -24.89 5.51
C LEU A 80 -21.30 -25.96 6.30
N LYS A 81 -20.60 -26.66 7.16
CA LYS A 81 -21.20 -27.47 8.22
C LYS A 81 -22.15 -26.60 9.05
N GLU A 82 -23.20 -27.21 9.59
CA GLU A 82 -24.15 -26.52 10.47
C GLU A 82 -23.42 -25.81 11.62
N GLU A 83 -23.83 -24.60 11.95
CA GLU A 83 -23.22 -23.72 12.94
C GLU A 83 -21.80 -23.21 12.62
N ALA A 84 -21.21 -23.59 11.48
CA ALA A 84 -19.92 -23.06 11.06
C ALA A 84 -20.05 -21.67 10.42
N SER A 85 -19.02 -20.87 10.59
CA SER A 85 -18.84 -19.57 9.94
C SER A 85 -17.49 -19.48 9.24
N ILE A 86 -17.39 -18.71 8.15
CA ILE A 86 -16.17 -18.54 7.39
C ILE A 86 -15.75 -17.06 7.39
N TYR A 87 -14.46 -16.81 7.52
CA TYR A 87 -13.90 -15.46 7.51
C TYR A 87 -12.53 -15.40 6.81
N PRO A 88 -12.27 -14.36 5.98
CA PRO A 88 -13.25 -13.42 5.46
C PRO A 88 -14.31 -14.12 4.59
N ASP A 89 -15.46 -13.48 4.35
CA ASP A 89 -16.45 -14.03 3.42
C ASP A 89 -15.82 -14.12 2.02
N PRO A 90 -15.75 -15.31 1.39
CA PRO A 90 -15.19 -15.46 0.06
C PRO A 90 -15.81 -14.54 -1.00
N LYS A 91 -17.06 -14.13 -0.83
CA LYS A 91 -17.77 -13.23 -1.76
C LYS A 91 -17.20 -11.83 -1.82
N ILE A 92 -16.57 -11.34 -0.74
CA ILE A 92 -15.93 -10.02 -0.74
C ILE A 92 -14.63 -10.00 -1.55
N ARG A 93 -14.11 -11.17 -1.96
CA ARG A 93 -12.90 -11.31 -2.77
C ARG A 93 -13.15 -11.24 -4.27
N LEU A 94 -14.39 -11.07 -4.72
CA LEU A 94 -14.70 -10.91 -6.14
C LEU A 94 -13.85 -9.80 -6.77
N ALA A 95 -13.24 -10.11 -7.92
CA ALA A 95 -12.25 -9.27 -8.61
C ALA A 95 -10.92 -9.03 -7.85
N GLN A 96 -10.66 -9.73 -6.76
CA GLN A 96 -9.43 -9.63 -5.97
C GLN A 96 -8.80 -10.99 -5.65
N TRP A 97 -9.26 -12.07 -6.31
CA TRP A 97 -8.73 -13.40 -6.11
C TRP A 97 -7.26 -13.48 -6.50
N GLN A 98 -6.49 -14.14 -5.64
CA GLN A 98 -5.11 -14.52 -5.90
C GLN A 98 -5.04 -16.02 -6.21
N THR A 99 -3.88 -16.49 -6.68
CA THR A 99 -3.65 -17.92 -6.90
C THR A 99 -3.74 -18.75 -5.63
N GLU A 100 -3.53 -18.12 -4.46
CA GLU A 100 -3.70 -18.71 -3.14
C GLU A 100 -4.44 -17.74 -2.22
N GLU A 101 -5.54 -18.19 -1.62
CA GLU A 101 -6.32 -17.44 -0.63
C GLU A 101 -6.57 -18.29 0.62
N ARG A 102 -6.64 -17.66 1.79
CA ARG A 102 -6.85 -18.35 3.07
C ARG A 102 -8.11 -17.87 3.76
N PHE A 103 -8.89 -18.85 4.23
CA PHE A 103 -10.13 -18.62 4.95
C PHE A 103 -10.11 -19.37 6.29
N ILE A 104 -10.57 -18.70 7.34
CA ILE A 104 -10.73 -19.32 8.67
C ILE A 104 -12.16 -19.77 8.80
N VAL A 105 -12.38 -21.06 9.01
CA VAL A 105 -13.69 -21.62 9.33
C VAL A 105 -13.76 -21.89 10.83
N THR A 106 -14.82 -21.42 11.47
CA THR A 106 -15.02 -21.54 12.92
C THR A 106 -16.33 -22.26 13.19
N VAL A 107 -16.31 -23.24 14.10
CA VAL A 107 -17.48 -23.93 14.62
C VAL A 107 -17.28 -24.14 16.13
N GLY A 108 -18.28 -23.80 16.95
CA GLY A 108 -18.25 -23.97 18.41
C GLY A 108 -17.03 -23.38 19.13
N GLY A 109 -16.36 -22.40 18.51
CA GLY A 109 -15.12 -21.80 19.04
C GLY A 109 -13.82 -22.42 18.54
N ALA A 110 -13.84 -23.60 17.93
CA ALA A 110 -12.69 -24.20 17.25
C ALA A 110 -12.49 -23.55 15.87
N LYS A 111 -11.24 -23.48 15.40
CA LYS A 111 -10.86 -22.81 14.14
C LYS A 111 -10.02 -23.71 13.26
N GLN A 112 -10.31 -23.71 11.97
CA GLN A 112 -9.57 -24.41 10.94
C GLN A 112 -9.26 -23.43 9.79
N VAL A 113 -8.04 -23.45 9.27
CA VAL A 113 -7.66 -22.64 8.12
C VAL A 113 -7.73 -23.48 6.85
N TYR A 114 -8.53 -23.04 5.90
CA TYR A 114 -8.57 -23.60 4.54
C TYR A 114 -7.79 -22.71 3.57
N THR A 115 -6.99 -23.35 2.73
CA THR A 115 -6.26 -22.67 1.64
C THR A 115 -6.96 -22.99 0.32
N VAL A 116 -7.44 -21.97 -0.37
CA VAL A 116 -8.00 -22.08 -1.72
C VAL A 116 -6.91 -21.81 -2.74
N ILE A 117 -6.67 -22.79 -3.64
CA ILE A 117 -5.64 -22.70 -4.69
C ILE A 117 -6.32 -22.66 -6.05
N MET A 118 -6.01 -21.63 -6.83
CA MET A 118 -6.48 -21.43 -8.20
C MET A 118 -5.37 -21.79 -9.18
N HIS A 119 -5.48 -22.97 -9.83
CA HIS A 119 -4.55 -23.36 -10.87
C HIS A 119 -4.94 -22.68 -12.18
N ILE A 120 -4.11 -21.72 -12.60
CA ILE A 120 -4.31 -21.04 -13.89
C ILE A 120 -3.86 -21.98 -15.00
N LEU A 121 -4.73 -22.20 -15.99
CA LEU A 121 -4.34 -22.91 -17.22
C LEU A 121 -3.35 -22.05 -18.00
N SER A 122 -2.12 -22.53 -18.14
CA SER A 122 -1.28 -22.12 -19.26
C SER A 122 -1.88 -22.69 -20.55
N GLU A 123 -2.13 -21.84 -21.55
CA GLU A 123 -2.44 -22.36 -22.90
C GLU A 123 -1.25 -23.19 -23.41
N PRO A 124 -1.51 -24.26 -24.22
CA PRO A 124 -0.42 -25.02 -24.79
C PRO A 124 0.42 -24.12 -25.70
N ASP A 125 1.73 -24.23 -25.55
CA ASP A 125 2.77 -23.47 -26.22
C ASP A 125 2.57 -23.40 -27.74
N PRO A 126 2.36 -22.21 -28.34
CA PRO A 126 2.61 -22.04 -29.76
C PRO A 126 4.13 -22.11 -30.00
N ASP A 127 4.58 -22.36 -31.22
CA ASP A 127 5.97 -22.49 -31.68
C ASP A 127 7.00 -21.74 -30.84
N PRO A 128 8.24 -22.27 -30.67
CA PRO A 128 9.19 -21.71 -29.74
C PRO A 128 9.36 -20.21 -29.97
N GLU A 129 8.70 -19.44 -29.10
CA GLU A 129 8.90 -17.99 -29.02
C GLU A 129 10.38 -17.73 -28.72
N PRO A 130 10.95 -16.62 -29.19
CA PRO A 130 12.32 -16.27 -28.85
C PRO A 130 12.49 -16.33 -27.34
N GLU A 131 13.57 -16.98 -26.91
CA GLU A 131 13.88 -17.15 -25.48
C GLU A 131 13.96 -15.78 -24.81
N THR A 132 13.00 -15.47 -23.94
CA THR A 132 12.93 -14.18 -23.22
C THR A 132 13.46 -14.35 -21.81
N ASP A 133 14.23 -13.37 -21.34
CA ASP A 133 14.67 -13.32 -19.94
C ASP A 133 13.54 -12.92 -18.99
N ALA A 134 12.59 -12.10 -19.48
CA ALA A 134 11.39 -11.72 -18.74
C ALA A 134 10.20 -11.57 -19.70
N THR A 135 9.04 -12.05 -19.28
CA THR A 135 7.78 -11.94 -20.03
C THR A 135 6.80 -11.01 -19.34
N ILE A 136 6.27 -10.04 -20.06
CA ILE A 136 5.25 -9.11 -19.61
C ILE A 136 3.88 -9.62 -20.06
N TYR A 137 2.90 -9.66 -19.17
CA TYR A 137 1.53 -10.11 -19.42
C TYR A 137 0.55 -8.92 -19.40
N PRO A 138 0.37 -8.20 -20.51
CA PRO A 138 -0.39 -6.94 -20.53
C PRO A 138 -1.84 -7.05 -20.08
N GLU A 139 -2.46 -8.22 -20.25
CA GLU A 139 -3.87 -8.48 -19.91
C GLU A 139 -4.05 -9.11 -18.52
N GLN A 140 -2.96 -9.44 -17.83
CA GLN A 140 -3.03 -10.05 -16.50
C GLN A 140 -2.77 -9.01 -15.42
N TYR A 141 -3.84 -8.55 -14.79
CA TYR A 141 -3.78 -7.56 -13.73
C TYR A 141 -3.77 -8.22 -12.35
N TYR A 142 -3.00 -7.61 -11.44
CA TYR A 142 -3.09 -7.93 -10.03
C TYR A 142 -3.24 -6.69 -9.19
N GLY A 143 -3.57 -6.44 -8.14
CA GLY A 143 -3.72 -5.18 -7.42
C GLY A 143 -4.83 -4.29 -7.98
N LYS A 144 -4.90 -3.07 -7.51
CA LYS A 144 -5.92 -2.08 -7.87
C LYS A 144 -5.37 -1.01 -8.82
N VAL A 145 -6.29 -0.27 -9.45
CA VAL A 145 -5.92 0.98 -10.13
C VAL A 145 -5.50 2.01 -9.08
N ILE A 146 -4.34 2.62 -9.26
CA ILE A 146 -3.79 3.65 -8.37
C ILE A 146 -4.45 4.99 -8.73
N LYS A 147 -5.57 5.30 -8.06
CA LYS A 147 -6.44 6.45 -8.41
C LYS A 147 -5.95 7.76 -7.82
N ASP A 148 -5.39 7.72 -6.61
CA ASP A 148 -5.13 8.92 -5.83
C ASP A 148 -3.64 9.19 -5.69
N PHE A 149 -3.23 10.38 -6.11
CA PHE A 149 -1.88 10.88 -5.94
C PHE A 149 -1.95 12.31 -5.41
N PHE A 150 -1.53 12.52 -4.15
CA PHE A 150 -1.69 13.80 -3.47
C PHE A 150 -0.36 14.46 -3.18
N LEU A 151 -0.36 15.78 -3.18
CA LEU A 151 0.74 16.58 -2.66
C LEU A 151 0.61 16.72 -1.14
N ASP A 152 1.64 16.29 -0.40
CA ASP A 152 1.68 16.50 1.05
C ASP A 152 2.15 17.92 1.41
N LEU A 153 1.27 18.67 2.05
CA LEU A 153 1.50 20.04 2.53
C LEU A 153 1.71 20.12 4.05
N LYS A 154 1.73 18.99 4.77
CA LYS A 154 1.91 18.98 6.24
C LYS A 154 3.25 19.61 6.66
N GLY A 155 4.31 19.37 5.89
CA GLY A 155 5.63 19.94 6.11
C GLY A 155 5.79 21.37 5.58
N ASN A 156 5.07 21.71 4.51
CA ASN A 156 5.19 23.00 3.81
C ASN A 156 3.82 23.56 3.42
N LEU A 157 3.24 24.39 4.30
CA LEU A 157 1.91 25.01 4.10
C LEU A 157 1.82 25.87 2.83
N GLY A 158 2.93 26.47 2.41
CA GLY A 158 3.05 27.29 1.22
C GLY A 158 3.55 26.53 -0.01
N GLY A 159 3.53 25.20 -0.01
CA GLY A 159 4.14 24.36 -1.04
C GLY A 159 3.61 24.61 -2.47
N VAL A 160 2.39 25.15 -2.62
CA VAL A 160 1.86 25.64 -3.90
C VAL A 160 1.97 27.18 -3.95
N GLY A 161 3.21 27.67 -3.94
CA GLY A 161 3.51 29.10 -3.84
C GLY A 161 3.27 29.92 -5.12
N SER A 162 3.10 29.28 -6.30
CA SER A 162 2.91 29.94 -7.59
C SER A 162 1.99 29.15 -8.51
N ASP A 163 1.45 29.81 -9.54
CA ASP A 163 0.66 29.16 -10.58
C ASP A 163 1.51 28.14 -11.38
N LYS A 164 2.83 28.38 -11.52
CA LYS A 164 3.76 27.42 -12.11
C LYS A 164 3.84 26.14 -11.27
N ALA A 165 4.04 26.27 -9.95
CA ALA A 165 4.08 25.11 -9.05
C ALA A 165 2.74 24.33 -9.07
N ALA A 166 1.61 25.04 -9.11
CA ALA A 166 0.30 24.42 -9.25
C ALA A 166 0.16 23.65 -10.56
N ASN A 167 0.59 24.23 -11.69
CA ASN A 167 0.60 23.52 -12.97
C ASN A 167 1.52 22.30 -12.94
N ASP A 168 2.71 22.44 -12.37
CA ASP A 168 3.70 21.37 -12.29
C ASP A 168 3.15 20.13 -11.53
N PHE A 169 2.53 20.32 -10.36
CA PHE A 169 2.02 19.23 -9.55
C PHE A 169 0.66 18.69 -10.04
N PHE A 170 -0.27 19.58 -10.35
CA PHE A 170 -1.68 19.18 -10.55
C PHE A 170 -2.07 19.00 -12.01
N VAL A 171 -1.27 19.46 -12.96
CA VAL A 171 -1.48 19.23 -14.39
C VAL A 171 -0.44 18.27 -14.94
N LEU A 172 0.86 18.58 -14.79
CA LEU A 172 1.92 17.77 -15.40
C LEU A 172 2.17 16.45 -14.64
N ASP A 173 2.16 16.46 -13.30
CA ASP A 173 2.31 15.25 -12.50
C ASP A 173 0.96 14.56 -12.23
N GLY A 174 -0.16 15.19 -12.57
CA GLY A 174 -1.49 14.58 -12.50
C GLY A 174 -2.04 14.39 -11.09
N MET A 175 -1.47 15.07 -10.08
CA MET A 175 -1.99 14.98 -8.70
C MET A 175 -3.43 15.45 -8.63
N ASN A 176 -4.27 14.69 -7.92
CA ASN A 176 -5.70 14.96 -7.80
C ASN A 176 -6.15 15.38 -6.40
N GLY A 177 -5.21 15.70 -5.51
CA GLY A 177 -5.54 16.17 -4.17
C GLY A 177 -4.34 16.68 -3.40
N VAL A 178 -4.63 17.13 -2.18
CA VAL A 178 -3.62 17.56 -1.20
C VAL A 178 -3.86 16.91 0.15
N ARG A 179 -2.78 16.54 0.85
CA ARG A 179 -2.80 16.22 2.26
C ARG A 179 -2.39 17.45 3.06
N ILE A 180 -3.21 17.89 3.99
CA ILE A 180 -3.00 19.12 4.77
C ILE A 180 -2.98 18.82 6.28
N PRO A 181 -2.28 19.63 7.10
CA PRO A 181 -2.32 19.43 8.54
C PRO A 181 -3.58 20.02 9.18
N VAL A 182 -4.11 19.33 10.19
CA VAL A 182 -4.89 19.98 11.25
C VAL A 182 -3.87 20.55 12.24
N LEU A 183 -3.79 21.87 12.28
CA LEU A 183 -2.85 22.58 13.17
C LEU A 183 -3.42 22.66 14.59
N GLY A 184 -2.58 23.07 15.56
CA GLY A 184 -2.98 23.16 16.96
C GLY A 184 -1.85 22.78 17.92
N SER A 185 -0.69 22.37 17.35
CA SER A 185 0.53 22.09 18.13
C SER A 185 1.14 23.38 18.73
N SER A 186 2.03 23.22 19.70
CA SER A 186 2.71 24.35 20.36
C SER A 186 3.52 25.22 19.41
N ASP A 187 4.02 24.64 18.31
CA ASP A 187 4.74 25.38 17.25
C ASP A 187 3.78 26.14 16.31
N ARG A 188 2.50 25.77 16.28
CA ARG A 188 1.45 26.40 15.44
C ARG A 188 0.11 26.44 16.19
N PRO A 189 -0.01 27.32 17.20
CA PRO A 189 -1.09 27.31 18.18
C PRO A 189 -2.36 27.97 17.62
N THR A 190 -3.03 27.31 16.69
CA THR A 190 -4.25 27.81 16.04
C THR A 190 -5.54 27.52 16.78
N HIS A 191 -5.53 26.73 17.85
CA HIS A 191 -6.70 26.35 18.65
C HIS A 191 -6.49 26.64 20.14
N PRO A 192 -6.55 27.91 20.57
CA PRO A 192 -6.26 28.28 21.96
C PRO A 192 -7.30 27.75 22.95
N SER A 193 -8.54 27.58 22.54
CA SER A 193 -9.65 27.04 23.36
C SER A 193 -10.76 26.48 22.47
N ALA A 194 -11.68 25.74 23.08
CA ALA A 194 -12.88 25.23 22.39
C ALA A 194 -13.67 26.37 21.75
N GLY A 195 -14.11 26.16 20.51
CA GLY A 195 -14.87 27.14 19.72
C GLY A 195 -14.04 28.28 19.12
N VAL A 196 -12.72 28.27 19.29
CA VAL A 196 -11.84 29.37 18.81
C VAL A 196 -10.79 28.82 17.87
N VAL A 197 -10.79 29.33 16.63
CA VAL A 197 -9.69 29.16 15.68
C VAL A 197 -9.02 30.50 15.49
N ASP A 198 -7.75 30.59 15.91
CA ASP A 198 -6.89 31.78 15.78
C ASP A 198 -5.87 31.54 14.66
N ASP A 199 -6.00 32.27 13.56
CA ASP A 199 -5.08 32.25 12.42
C ASP A 199 -4.31 33.58 12.29
N SER A 200 -4.11 34.31 13.38
CA SER A 200 -3.39 35.60 13.40
C SER A 200 -1.98 35.50 12.79
N GLU A 201 -1.31 34.35 12.94
CA GLU A 201 -0.02 34.02 12.30
C GLU A 201 -0.13 33.61 10.83
N GLY A 202 -1.35 33.49 10.30
CA GLY A 202 -1.62 33.20 8.90
C GLY A 202 -1.22 31.79 8.43
N TYR A 203 -1.18 30.81 9.33
CA TYR A 203 -0.86 29.42 8.96
C TYR A 203 -1.91 28.82 8.05
N TYR A 204 -3.20 28.93 8.43
CA TYR A 204 -4.29 28.45 7.58
C TYR A 204 -4.45 29.33 6.34
N ALA A 205 -4.21 30.63 6.42
CA ALA A 205 -4.26 31.50 5.23
C ALA A 205 -3.26 31.05 4.16
N LYS A 206 -2.01 30.70 4.54
CA LYS A 206 -1.00 30.15 3.60
C LYS A 206 -1.48 28.83 2.97
N LEU A 207 -2.06 27.96 3.79
CA LEU A 207 -2.57 26.66 3.36
C LEU A 207 -3.75 26.82 2.38
N ILE A 208 -4.73 27.67 2.72
CA ILE A 208 -5.90 27.98 1.89
C ILE A 208 -5.47 28.56 0.54
N ASN A 209 -4.46 29.42 0.50
CA ASN A 209 -3.90 29.94 -0.74
C ASN A 209 -3.28 28.82 -1.61
N SER A 210 -2.57 27.86 -1.00
CA SER A 210 -2.03 26.71 -1.71
C SER A 210 -3.16 25.84 -2.29
N ILE A 211 -4.19 25.54 -1.51
CA ILE A 211 -5.37 24.78 -1.95
C ILE A 211 -6.10 25.47 -3.12
N ASN A 212 -6.32 26.77 -3.01
CA ASN A 212 -7.03 27.53 -4.04
C ASN A 212 -6.26 27.55 -5.38
N ARG A 213 -4.91 27.67 -5.35
CA ARG A 213 -4.09 27.54 -6.56
C ARG A 213 -4.14 26.15 -7.15
N ALA A 214 -4.08 25.12 -6.32
CA ALA A 214 -4.21 23.72 -6.73
C ALA A 214 -5.57 23.47 -7.42
N LYS A 215 -6.66 23.87 -6.78
CA LYS A 215 -8.02 23.78 -7.37
C LYS A 215 -8.14 24.54 -8.68
N LYS A 216 -7.58 25.75 -8.77
CA LYS A 216 -7.58 26.53 -10.02
C LYS A 216 -6.85 25.78 -11.13
N ALA A 217 -5.69 25.16 -10.85
CA ALA A 217 -4.95 24.38 -11.84
C ALA A 217 -5.70 23.11 -12.30
N ARG A 218 -6.42 22.45 -11.39
CA ARG A 218 -7.27 21.29 -11.71
C ARG A 218 -8.52 21.64 -12.50
N GLY A 219 -9.00 22.88 -12.39
CA GLY A 219 -10.23 23.33 -13.05
C GLY A 219 -11.45 22.57 -12.52
N ASN A 220 -12.22 21.95 -13.43
CA ASN A 220 -13.44 21.18 -13.10
C ASN A 220 -13.15 19.69 -12.80
N ASN A 221 -11.90 19.27 -12.79
CA ASN A 221 -11.57 17.90 -12.44
C ASN A 221 -11.69 17.66 -10.93
N GLU A 222 -11.91 16.41 -10.56
CA GLU A 222 -11.98 16.00 -9.16
C GLU A 222 -10.71 16.45 -8.39
N PHE A 223 -10.94 16.96 -7.17
CA PHE A 223 -9.88 17.43 -6.30
C PHE A 223 -10.23 17.10 -4.85
N ILE A 224 -9.43 16.26 -4.23
CA ILE A 224 -9.65 15.75 -2.87
C ILE A 224 -8.79 16.52 -1.87
N ILE A 225 -9.37 16.92 -0.75
CA ILE A 225 -8.67 17.53 0.37
C ILE A 225 -8.68 16.57 1.54
N PHE A 226 -7.53 16.00 1.85
CA PHE A 226 -7.29 15.14 3.00
C PHE A 226 -6.63 15.95 4.12
N ALA A 227 -7.34 16.20 5.20
CA ALA A 227 -6.78 16.82 6.40
C ALA A 227 -6.39 15.74 7.41
N SER A 228 -5.21 15.82 7.99
CA SER A 228 -4.77 14.87 9.01
C SER A 228 -4.06 15.55 10.18
N LYS A 229 -4.03 14.87 11.32
CA LYS A 229 -3.29 15.31 12.50
C LYS A 229 -1.86 15.72 12.11
N LYS A 230 -1.37 16.86 12.64
CA LYS A 230 -0.10 17.46 12.19
C LYS A 230 1.12 16.63 12.56
N LEU A 231 1.23 16.27 13.81
CA LEU A 231 2.42 15.61 14.37
C LEU A 231 2.01 14.41 15.22
N ASN A 232 2.97 13.56 15.45
CA ASN A 232 2.91 12.41 16.34
C ASN A 232 3.35 12.73 17.79
N ALA A 233 4.01 13.90 18.05
CA ALA A 233 4.58 14.24 19.34
C ALA A 233 3.54 14.70 20.37
N LYS A 234 3.92 14.70 21.66
CA LYS A 234 3.08 15.19 22.79
C LYS A 234 2.59 16.63 22.59
N GLU A 235 3.40 17.42 21.92
CA GLU A 235 3.15 18.82 21.61
C GLU A 235 2.09 19.02 20.52
N SER A 236 1.63 17.94 19.89
CA SER A 236 0.64 18.01 18.80
C SER A 236 -0.74 18.49 19.26
N PHE A 237 -0.99 18.54 20.54
CA PHE A 237 -2.28 18.92 21.09
C PHE A 237 -2.16 20.14 21.99
N PRO A 238 -3.12 21.10 21.91
CA PRO A 238 -3.28 22.15 22.92
C PRO A 238 -3.57 21.55 24.29
N ASP A 239 -3.22 22.27 25.36
CA ASP A 239 -3.36 21.76 26.72
C ASP A 239 -4.81 21.44 27.10
N TRP A 240 -5.79 22.17 26.55
CA TRP A 240 -7.20 21.91 26.80
C TRP A 240 -7.74 20.64 26.13
N VAL A 241 -6.99 20.06 25.19
CA VAL A 241 -7.37 18.83 24.47
C VAL A 241 -6.79 17.57 25.12
N LYS A 242 -5.90 17.70 26.08
CA LYS A 242 -5.17 16.57 26.70
C LYS A 242 -5.14 16.66 28.23
N ASP A 243 -4.92 15.54 28.86
CA ASP A 243 -4.66 15.38 30.28
C ASP A 243 -3.44 14.46 30.53
N SER A 244 -3.27 13.99 31.76
CA SER A 244 -2.22 13.04 32.12
C SER A 244 -2.34 11.68 31.39
N ASN A 245 -3.55 11.34 30.92
CA ASN A 245 -3.87 10.09 30.20
C ASN A 245 -3.81 10.26 28.67
N GLY A 246 -3.33 11.38 28.16
CA GLY A 246 -3.23 11.74 26.75
C GLY A 246 -4.44 12.53 26.25
N VAL A 247 -4.87 12.28 25.03
CA VAL A 247 -6.00 12.99 24.40
C VAL A 247 -7.32 12.72 25.14
N ILE A 248 -8.08 13.80 25.36
CA ILE A 248 -9.47 13.77 25.81
C ILE A 248 -10.37 13.72 24.55
N PRO A 249 -11.04 12.60 24.27
CA PRO A 249 -11.75 12.39 22.99
C PRO A 249 -12.76 13.49 22.65
N GLU A 250 -13.57 13.91 23.61
CA GLU A 250 -14.60 14.94 23.42
C GLU A 250 -13.99 16.29 23.06
N GLN A 251 -12.88 16.66 23.70
CA GLN A 251 -12.20 17.94 23.46
C GLN A 251 -11.51 17.94 22.08
N TYR A 252 -10.88 16.83 21.73
CA TYR A 252 -10.26 16.71 20.42
C TYR A 252 -11.29 16.71 19.29
N ALA A 253 -12.44 16.06 19.46
CA ALA A 253 -13.54 16.12 18.51
C ALA A 253 -14.08 17.56 18.34
N ILE A 254 -14.14 18.37 19.43
CA ILE A 254 -14.50 19.79 19.35
C ILE A 254 -13.45 20.56 18.53
N MET A 255 -12.16 20.36 18.79
CA MET A 255 -11.09 21.00 18.02
C MET A 255 -11.17 20.67 16.52
N LEU A 256 -11.42 19.40 16.18
CA LEU A 256 -11.60 18.97 14.79
C LEU A 256 -12.86 19.62 14.17
N ALA A 257 -13.97 19.70 14.92
CA ALA A 257 -15.19 20.35 14.45
C ALA A 257 -15.02 21.85 14.23
N ASP A 258 -14.25 22.52 15.10
CA ASP A 258 -13.89 23.94 14.95
C ASP A 258 -13.02 24.17 13.69
N PHE A 259 -12.03 23.31 13.46
CA PHE A 259 -11.24 23.32 12.23
C PHE A 259 -12.11 23.12 10.98
N LEU A 260 -12.98 22.11 10.96
CA LEU A 260 -13.86 21.83 9.82
C LEU A 260 -14.83 22.99 9.54
N SER A 261 -15.39 23.59 10.60
CA SER A 261 -16.26 24.78 10.51
C SER A 261 -15.51 25.98 9.94
N TYR A 262 -14.31 26.25 10.46
CA TYR A 262 -13.46 27.33 9.99
C TYR A 262 -13.09 27.16 8.51
N MET A 263 -12.67 25.97 8.09
CA MET A 263 -12.37 25.69 6.68
C MET A 263 -13.59 25.87 5.77
N LYS A 264 -14.76 25.40 6.22
CA LYS A 264 -16.03 25.61 5.51
C LYS A 264 -16.35 27.10 5.34
N GLU A 265 -16.16 27.93 6.37
CA GLU A 265 -16.34 29.39 6.27
C GLU A 265 -15.38 30.04 5.25
N LYS A 266 -14.23 29.45 5.03
CA LYS A 266 -13.26 29.84 3.98
C LYS A 266 -13.55 29.20 2.61
N ASN A 267 -14.71 28.56 2.43
CA ASN A 267 -15.09 27.83 1.21
C ASN A 267 -14.17 26.63 0.88
N ILE A 268 -13.56 26.06 1.90
CA ILE A 268 -12.76 24.83 1.79
C ILE A 268 -13.53 23.69 2.45
N ILE A 269 -13.98 22.74 1.64
CA ILE A 269 -14.60 21.51 2.13
C ILE A 269 -13.51 20.45 2.29
N ILE A 270 -13.41 19.88 3.46
CA ILE A 270 -12.53 18.75 3.74
C ILE A 270 -13.26 17.48 3.35
N ASP A 271 -12.70 16.71 2.44
CA ASP A 271 -13.31 15.48 1.93
C ASP A 271 -12.97 14.29 2.81
N VAL A 272 -11.74 14.25 3.30
CA VAL A 272 -11.18 13.15 4.13
C VAL A 272 -10.50 13.74 5.36
N LEU A 273 -10.67 13.09 6.51
CA LEU A 273 -10.05 13.48 7.78
C LEU A 273 -9.32 12.30 8.41
N GLY A 274 -8.03 12.46 8.67
CA GLY A 274 -7.22 11.59 9.50
C GLY A 274 -7.10 12.15 10.91
N ILE A 275 -7.62 11.44 11.88
CA ILE A 275 -7.62 11.87 13.30
C ILE A 275 -6.39 11.37 14.06
N ASP A 276 -5.68 10.41 13.50
CA ASP A 276 -4.48 9.78 14.04
C ASP A 276 -3.24 10.21 13.26
N ASN A 277 -2.06 10.02 13.83
CA ASN A 277 -0.77 10.12 13.15
C ASN A 277 0.32 9.44 13.99
N GLU A 278 0.73 8.23 13.61
CA GLU A 278 1.81 7.46 14.24
C GLU A 278 1.64 7.24 15.74
N GLU A 279 0.43 7.00 16.20
CA GLU A 279 0.10 6.84 17.61
C GLU A 279 0.83 5.65 18.25
N ASN A 280 1.20 4.64 17.45
CA ASN A 280 1.98 3.49 17.89
C ASN A 280 3.47 3.82 18.14
N PHE A 281 3.99 4.91 17.56
CA PHE A 281 5.37 5.35 17.76
C PHE A 281 5.53 6.26 18.97
N ASN A 282 4.49 7.04 19.33
CA ASN A 282 4.55 8.09 20.32
C ASN A 282 3.69 7.84 21.56
N GLU A 283 3.86 6.71 22.20
CA GLU A 283 3.18 6.37 23.46
C GLU A 283 1.64 6.37 23.37
N GLY A 284 1.08 6.17 22.18
CA GLY A 284 -0.35 5.92 22.00
C GLY A 284 -1.26 6.99 22.60
N LYS A 285 -1.21 8.23 22.10
CA LYS A 285 -2.08 9.31 22.59
C LYS A 285 -3.54 9.07 22.23
N ILE A 286 -3.80 8.45 21.07
CA ILE A 286 -5.10 8.01 20.60
C ILE A 286 -5.06 6.50 20.51
N THR A 287 -5.92 5.82 21.26
CA THR A 287 -6.14 4.38 21.19
C THR A 287 -7.33 4.09 20.29
N PRO A 288 -7.52 2.86 19.80
CA PRO A 288 -8.72 2.49 19.05
C PRO A 288 -10.02 2.88 19.72
N LYS A 289 -10.12 2.70 21.04
CA LYS A 289 -11.28 3.12 21.82
C LYS A 289 -11.49 4.63 21.80
N LYS A 290 -10.41 5.41 21.96
CA LYS A 290 -10.49 6.89 21.86
C LYS A 290 -10.85 7.33 20.45
N HIS A 291 -10.31 6.66 19.42
CA HIS A 291 -10.67 6.92 18.01
C HIS A 291 -12.19 6.80 17.81
N ILE A 292 -12.78 5.70 18.25
CA ILE A 292 -14.23 5.48 18.18
C ILE A 292 -15.00 6.62 18.87
N GLN A 293 -14.59 6.99 20.08
CA GLN A 293 -15.24 8.08 20.83
C GLN A 293 -15.12 9.43 20.11
N ILE A 294 -13.96 9.72 19.50
CA ILE A 294 -13.76 10.94 18.72
C ILE A 294 -14.68 10.97 17.51
N VAL A 295 -14.76 9.87 16.76
CA VAL A 295 -15.62 9.77 15.57
C VAL A 295 -17.10 9.94 15.94
N ASP A 296 -17.57 9.29 17.00
CA ASP A 296 -18.96 9.40 17.46
C ASP A 296 -19.30 10.84 17.87
N LYS A 297 -18.42 11.48 18.63
CA LYS A 297 -18.61 12.86 19.03
C LYS A 297 -18.56 13.81 17.83
N LEU A 298 -17.66 13.57 16.89
CA LEU A 298 -17.54 14.39 15.68
C LEU A 298 -18.77 14.26 14.78
N LYS A 299 -19.35 13.07 14.63
CA LYS A 299 -20.63 12.85 13.93
C LYS A 299 -21.77 13.70 14.53
N ALA A 300 -21.85 13.74 15.86
CA ALA A 300 -22.85 14.58 16.56
C ALA A 300 -22.61 16.08 16.32
N LEU A 301 -21.34 16.51 16.41
CA LEU A 301 -20.95 17.92 16.18
C LEU A 301 -21.16 18.34 14.71
N ALA A 302 -21.02 17.43 13.76
CA ALA A 302 -21.29 17.71 12.35
C ALA A 302 -22.75 18.09 12.12
N ILE A 303 -23.69 17.41 12.79
CA ILE A 303 -25.12 17.73 12.75
C ILE A 303 -25.37 19.07 13.43
N GLU A 304 -24.82 19.26 14.64
CA GLU A 304 -25.02 20.49 15.45
C GLU A 304 -24.49 21.74 14.73
N LYS A 305 -23.29 21.66 14.18
CA LYS A 305 -22.59 22.79 13.50
C LYS A 305 -22.90 22.88 12.00
N GLY A 306 -23.64 21.92 11.44
CA GLY A 306 -24.13 21.94 10.06
C GLY A 306 -23.01 21.81 9.02
N PHE A 307 -21.92 21.08 9.28
CA PHE A 307 -20.93 20.70 8.26
C PHE A 307 -21.11 19.25 7.82
N LYS A 308 -20.69 18.95 6.59
CA LYS A 308 -20.69 17.58 6.08
C LYS A 308 -19.58 16.80 6.80
N MET A 309 -19.91 15.66 7.39
CA MET A 309 -18.93 14.75 7.95
C MET A 309 -17.96 14.29 6.83
N PRO A 310 -16.65 14.51 6.95
CA PRO A 310 -15.68 13.95 6.01
C PRO A 310 -15.58 12.43 6.15
N LEU A 311 -15.07 11.74 5.13
CA LEU A 311 -14.65 10.35 5.25
C LEU A 311 -13.50 10.28 6.27
N ILE A 312 -13.45 9.22 7.06
CA ILE A 312 -12.40 9.01 8.04
C ILE A 312 -11.31 8.11 7.45
N ALA A 313 -10.08 8.63 7.37
CA ALA A 313 -8.90 7.87 6.99
C ALA A 313 -8.02 7.58 8.22
N GLY A 314 -7.38 6.44 8.20
CA GLY A 314 -6.43 6.02 9.22
C GLY A 314 -6.24 4.51 9.28
N PRO A 315 -5.57 4.00 10.32
CA PRO A 315 -5.10 4.70 11.53
C PRO A 315 -3.76 5.46 11.40
N ASP A 316 -3.24 5.67 10.19
CA ASP A 316 -1.99 6.39 9.90
C ASP A 316 -0.83 5.99 10.85
N ARG A 317 -0.69 4.67 11.09
CA ARG A 317 0.35 4.12 11.97
C ARG A 317 1.72 4.22 11.32
N TYR A 318 2.73 4.41 12.15
CA TYR A 318 4.13 4.25 11.74
C TYR A 318 4.44 2.77 11.56
N GLN A 319 4.41 2.30 10.34
CA GLN A 319 4.57 0.91 9.91
C GLN A 319 3.52 -0.07 10.50
N PRO A 320 3.10 -1.08 9.76
CA PRO A 320 2.37 -2.20 10.33
C PRO A 320 3.29 -2.93 11.31
N MET A 321 2.87 -3.05 12.54
CA MET A 321 3.60 -3.83 13.54
C MET A 321 3.18 -5.28 13.38
N GLY A 322 4.13 -6.20 13.32
CA GLY A 322 3.85 -7.64 13.25
C GLY A 322 3.08 -8.21 14.45
N ASP A 323 2.67 -7.34 15.34
CA ASP A 323 1.84 -7.65 16.50
C ASP A 323 0.35 -7.61 16.10
N VAL A 324 -0.15 -8.77 15.74
CA VAL A 324 -1.57 -9.01 15.40
C VAL A 324 -2.51 -8.54 16.53
N ASP A 325 -2.07 -8.55 17.77
CA ASP A 325 -2.91 -8.16 18.91
C ASP A 325 -3.07 -6.65 19.04
N ASN A 326 -2.15 -5.88 18.49
CA ASN A 326 -2.24 -4.41 18.43
C ASN A 326 -2.78 -3.86 17.10
N CYS A 327 -3.26 -4.71 16.21
CA CYS A 327 -3.90 -4.28 14.96
C CYS A 327 -5.21 -3.53 15.25
N TRP A 328 -5.28 -2.26 14.89
CA TRP A 328 -6.47 -1.43 15.11
C TRP A 328 -7.71 -1.96 14.37
N MET A 329 -7.53 -2.47 13.15
CA MET A 329 -8.63 -3.05 12.39
C MET A 329 -9.26 -4.24 13.11
N LYS A 330 -8.43 -5.12 13.72
CA LYS A 330 -8.93 -6.24 14.53
C LYS A 330 -9.81 -5.76 15.69
N GLN A 331 -9.41 -4.65 16.35
CA GLN A 331 -10.20 -4.08 17.45
C GLN A 331 -11.50 -3.45 16.94
N PHE A 332 -11.47 -2.69 15.83
CA PHE A 332 -12.68 -2.14 15.23
C PHE A 332 -13.68 -3.22 14.80
N VAL A 333 -13.18 -4.30 14.19
CA VAL A 333 -14.01 -5.46 13.81
C VAL A 333 -14.59 -6.16 15.04
N ALA A 334 -13.77 -6.40 16.07
CA ALA A 334 -14.21 -7.05 17.30
C ALA A 334 -15.31 -6.27 18.05
N GLU A 335 -15.24 -4.94 17.99
CA GLU A 335 -16.26 -4.06 18.59
C GLU A 335 -17.43 -3.75 17.64
N ASN A 336 -17.47 -4.35 16.46
CA ASN A 336 -18.42 -4.05 15.39
C ASN A 336 -18.47 -2.55 15.03
N ARG A 337 -17.29 -1.90 15.01
CA ARG A 337 -17.09 -0.47 14.79
C ARG A 337 -16.27 -0.16 13.53
N GLY A 338 -16.38 -1.00 12.52
CA GLY A 338 -15.80 -0.73 11.19
C GLY A 338 -16.32 0.58 10.56
N ASP A 339 -17.47 1.10 11.01
CA ASP A 339 -18.04 2.40 10.61
C ASP A 339 -17.20 3.62 11.03
N CYS A 340 -16.16 3.42 11.85
CA CYS A 340 -15.25 4.47 12.28
C CYS A 340 -14.08 4.71 11.33
N LEU A 341 -13.99 3.96 10.22
CA LEU A 341 -12.94 4.06 9.24
C LEU A 341 -13.49 3.80 7.82
N ASP A 342 -13.38 4.79 6.96
CA ASP A 342 -13.81 4.70 5.55
C ASP A 342 -12.65 4.36 4.62
N ILE A 343 -11.43 4.83 4.94
CA ILE A 343 -10.21 4.65 4.16
C ILE A 343 -9.12 4.12 5.08
N TYR A 344 -8.49 3.01 4.71
CA TYR A 344 -7.33 2.50 5.43
C TYR A 344 -6.07 3.26 5.02
N GLY A 345 -5.51 4.05 5.94
CA GLY A 345 -4.30 4.83 5.77
C GLY A 345 -3.14 4.26 6.59
N MET A 346 -1.95 4.21 5.99
CA MET A 346 -0.75 3.69 6.62
C MET A 346 0.48 4.49 6.20
N HIS A 347 1.36 4.80 7.16
CA HIS A 347 2.71 5.26 6.89
C HIS A 347 3.62 4.06 6.66
N TYR A 348 4.37 4.08 5.57
CA TYR A 348 5.21 2.97 5.19
C TYR A 348 6.62 3.45 4.87
N TYR A 349 7.47 3.42 5.89
CA TYR A 349 8.87 3.80 5.78
C TYR A 349 9.71 2.67 5.18
N PRO A 350 10.88 2.94 4.59
CA PRO A 350 11.68 1.98 3.85
C PRO A 350 12.23 0.85 4.72
N LYS A 351 11.40 -0.13 5.02
CA LYS A 351 11.76 -1.41 5.63
C LYS A 351 10.92 -2.52 5.02
N HIS A 352 10.72 -2.38 3.72
CA HIS A 352 9.79 -3.21 3.01
C HIS A 352 9.77 -4.67 3.50
N ARG A 353 9.64 -5.66 3.17
CA ARG A 353 9.67 -7.10 3.52
C ARG A 353 9.45 -7.50 4.99
N GLU A 354 10.10 -6.82 5.94
CA GLU A 354 9.93 -7.15 7.37
C GLU A 354 8.48 -6.98 7.85
N ILE A 355 7.72 -6.14 7.19
CA ILE A 355 6.36 -5.78 7.59
C ILE A 355 5.31 -6.14 6.54
N PHE A 356 5.71 -6.75 5.42
CA PHE A 356 4.79 -7.13 4.34
C PHE A 356 3.68 -8.06 4.82
N ASP A 357 4.03 -9.11 5.56
CA ASP A 357 3.05 -10.07 6.08
C ASP A 357 2.09 -9.43 7.10
N ALA A 358 2.62 -8.54 7.95
CA ALA A 358 1.80 -7.80 8.90
C ALA A 358 0.81 -6.86 8.17
N LEU A 359 1.26 -6.16 7.14
CA LEU A 359 0.40 -5.32 6.31
C LEU A 359 -0.63 -6.16 5.54
N LYS A 360 -0.21 -7.27 4.94
CA LYS A 360 -1.12 -8.21 4.26
C LYS A 360 -2.21 -8.70 5.21
N PHE A 361 -1.85 -9.03 6.44
CA PHE A 361 -2.82 -9.42 7.47
C PHE A 361 -3.80 -8.26 7.78
N GLU A 362 -3.31 -7.06 8.07
CA GLU A 362 -4.18 -5.91 8.37
C GLU A 362 -5.13 -5.60 7.19
N LEU A 363 -4.62 -5.65 5.96
CA LEU A 363 -5.42 -5.42 4.75
C LEU A 363 -6.50 -6.49 4.55
N SER A 364 -6.30 -7.72 5.03
CA SER A 364 -7.36 -8.75 4.99
C SER A 364 -8.58 -8.38 5.84
N LEU A 365 -8.44 -7.43 6.76
CA LEU A 365 -9.51 -6.97 7.67
C LEU A 365 -10.24 -5.72 7.19
N ILE A 366 -9.74 -5.03 6.15
CA ILE A 366 -10.32 -3.74 5.72
C ILE A 366 -11.55 -3.87 4.82
N GLY A 367 -11.82 -5.07 4.28
CA GLY A 367 -12.89 -5.25 3.28
C GLY A 367 -12.60 -4.45 2.00
N ASP A 368 -13.64 -3.86 1.40
CA ASP A 368 -13.54 -3.08 0.15
C ASP A 368 -13.05 -1.64 0.34
N ARG A 369 -12.59 -1.28 1.53
CA ARG A 369 -12.11 0.08 1.78
C ARG A 369 -10.92 0.41 0.89
N PRO A 370 -10.80 1.67 0.42
CA PRO A 370 -9.57 2.15 -0.18
C PRO A 370 -8.39 1.95 0.77
N PHE A 371 -7.24 1.60 0.20
CA PHE A 371 -5.96 1.54 0.90
C PHE A 371 -5.05 2.65 0.40
N TRP A 372 -4.71 3.59 1.26
CA TRP A 372 -3.82 4.70 0.96
C TRP A 372 -2.48 4.56 1.70
N ALA A 373 -1.39 4.68 0.95
CA ALA A 373 -0.08 4.96 1.53
C ALA A 373 -0.02 6.46 1.88
N THR A 374 -0.45 6.80 3.08
CA THR A 374 -0.64 8.19 3.49
C THR A 374 0.66 8.93 3.77
N GLU A 375 1.78 8.20 3.89
CA GLU A 375 3.11 8.77 4.05
C GLU A 375 4.21 7.78 3.63
N PRO A 376 4.34 7.41 2.33
CA PRO A 376 5.57 6.79 1.85
C PRO A 376 6.73 7.78 2.00
N HIS A 377 7.89 7.27 2.37
CA HIS A 377 9.05 8.09 2.68
C HIS A 377 10.28 7.65 1.89
N TRP A 378 11.16 8.61 1.57
CA TRP A 378 12.43 8.31 0.92
C TRP A 378 13.53 7.92 1.92
N ASP A 379 13.42 8.44 3.14
CA ASP A 379 14.27 8.18 4.32
C ASP A 379 15.78 8.45 4.15
N ALA A 380 16.15 9.25 3.15
CA ALA A 380 17.52 9.71 3.01
C ALA A 380 17.78 10.88 3.93
N LYS A 381 18.96 10.91 4.57
CA LYS A 381 19.45 12.03 5.33
C LYS A 381 19.86 13.19 4.41
N ASP A 382 20.03 14.37 4.97
CA ASP A 382 20.56 15.50 4.23
C ASP A 382 21.94 15.12 3.61
N GLY A 383 22.08 15.34 2.30
CA GLY A 383 23.27 14.98 1.53
C GLY A 383 23.28 13.57 0.93
N GLU A 384 22.28 12.71 1.24
CA GLU A 384 22.19 11.35 0.71
C GLU A 384 21.08 11.21 -0.38
N ASN A 385 20.44 12.31 -0.77
CA ASN A 385 19.33 12.32 -1.73
C ASN A 385 19.72 11.83 -3.13
N ASP A 386 21.01 11.83 -3.47
CA ASP A 386 21.55 11.44 -4.76
C ASP A 386 22.15 10.01 -4.73
N MET A 387 21.82 9.20 -3.72
CA MET A 387 22.29 7.83 -3.60
C MET A 387 21.22 6.83 -4.06
N LEU A 388 21.58 5.96 -5.00
CA LEU A 388 20.69 4.90 -5.52
C LEU A 388 20.24 3.90 -4.45
N ASP A 389 21.04 3.69 -3.41
CA ASP A 389 20.71 2.77 -2.31
C ASP A 389 19.40 3.18 -1.60
N TYR A 390 19.17 4.47 -1.40
CA TYR A 390 17.91 4.97 -0.83
C TYR A 390 16.75 4.89 -1.83
N ALA A 391 17.06 5.13 -3.12
CA ALA A 391 16.09 5.02 -4.20
C ALA A 391 15.50 3.60 -4.28
N GLU A 392 16.37 2.58 -4.33
CA GLU A 392 15.94 1.19 -4.37
C GLU A 392 14.99 0.87 -3.24
N THR A 393 15.39 1.15 -2.01
CA THR A 393 14.58 0.81 -0.83
C THR A 393 13.23 1.53 -0.82
N ALA A 394 13.21 2.83 -1.19
CA ALA A 394 11.97 3.61 -1.24
C ALA A 394 11.01 3.11 -2.34
N ILE A 395 11.55 2.79 -3.52
CA ILE A 395 10.78 2.29 -4.65
C ILE A 395 10.18 0.92 -4.32
N CYS A 396 10.98 -0.01 -3.81
CA CYS A 396 10.51 -1.35 -3.45
C CYS A 396 9.48 -1.31 -2.34
N THR A 397 9.63 -0.39 -1.37
CA THR A 397 8.64 -0.17 -0.32
C THR A 397 7.30 0.30 -0.90
N LEU A 398 7.30 1.19 -1.89
CA LEU A 398 6.08 1.61 -2.58
C LEU A 398 5.46 0.45 -3.38
N TRP A 399 6.28 -0.34 -4.07
CA TRP A 399 5.82 -1.50 -4.84
C TRP A 399 5.14 -2.56 -3.95
N ASP A 400 5.69 -2.84 -2.77
CA ASP A 400 5.04 -3.75 -1.81
C ASP A 400 3.60 -3.30 -1.49
N GLN A 401 3.35 -2.01 -1.45
CA GLN A 401 2.01 -1.47 -1.23
C GLN A 401 1.13 -1.58 -2.49
N THR A 402 1.70 -1.33 -3.68
CA THR A 402 0.95 -1.55 -4.94
C THR A 402 0.56 -3.01 -5.12
N ASP A 403 1.45 -3.94 -4.77
CA ASP A 403 1.20 -5.39 -4.82
C ASP A 403 0.07 -5.81 -3.86
N LEU A 404 -0.09 -5.11 -2.74
CA LEU A 404 -1.14 -5.34 -1.76
C LEU A 404 -2.43 -4.55 -2.03
N GLY A 405 -2.54 -3.92 -3.20
CA GLY A 405 -3.77 -3.24 -3.62
C GLY A 405 -3.91 -1.82 -3.13
N MET A 406 -2.82 -1.10 -2.95
CA MET A 406 -2.84 0.35 -2.74
C MET A 406 -3.51 1.04 -3.92
N ASP A 407 -4.47 1.92 -3.61
CA ASP A 407 -5.19 2.72 -4.61
C ASP A 407 -4.96 4.23 -4.47
N GLY A 408 -4.13 4.65 -3.51
CA GLY A 408 -3.72 6.04 -3.36
C GLY A 408 -2.44 6.20 -2.55
N PHE A 409 -1.67 7.26 -2.84
CA PHE A 409 -0.44 7.55 -2.11
C PHE A 409 -0.11 9.05 -2.08
N MET A 410 0.69 9.44 -1.09
CA MET A 410 1.15 10.80 -0.91
C MET A 410 2.54 10.81 -0.27
N TRP A 411 3.57 11.03 -1.08
CA TRP A 411 4.94 11.07 -0.59
C TRP A 411 5.17 12.15 0.46
N TRP A 412 5.74 11.79 1.57
CA TRP A 412 6.30 12.78 2.48
C TRP A 412 7.42 13.57 1.79
N SER A 413 7.28 14.88 1.75
CA SER A 413 8.26 15.77 1.10
C SER A 413 8.49 15.45 -0.40
N TYR A 414 7.42 15.22 -1.17
CA TYR A 414 7.53 15.04 -2.62
C TYR A 414 8.32 16.18 -3.26
N LYS A 415 9.28 15.80 -4.07
CA LYS A 415 10.06 16.69 -4.93
C LYS A 415 9.80 16.31 -6.38
N ARG A 416 10.01 17.25 -7.28
CA ARG A 416 9.79 17.03 -8.71
C ARG A 416 11.08 16.98 -9.51
N THR A 417 12.06 17.79 -9.14
CA THR A 417 13.33 17.94 -9.87
C THR A 417 14.40 18.50 -8.91
N GLY A 418 15.65 18.51 -9.36
CA GLY A 418 16.77 19.17 -8.71
C GLY A 418 17.77 18.25 -8.05
N ASP A 419 17.37 17.02 -7.77
CA ASP A 419 18.25 15.94 -7.28
C ASP A 419 17.76 14.59 -7.82
N LEU A 420 18.53 13.53 -7.61
CA LEU A 420 18.16 12.17 -8.03
C LEU A 420 16.82 11.75 -7.41
N ARG A 421 16.60 12.05 -6.12
CA ARG A 421 15.36 11.79 -5.41
C ARG A 421 14.15 12.41 -6.11
N GLY A 422 14.23 13.69 -6.47
CA GLY A 422 13.12 14.38 -7.12
C GLY A 422 12.80 13.81 -8.49
N ASN A 423 13.82 13.47 -9.27
CA ASN A 423 13.65 12.85 -10.59
C ASN A 423 13.04 11.46 -10.47
N LEU A 424 13.55 10.61 -9.60
CA LEU A 424 13.02 9.25 -9.41
C LEU A 424 11.63 9.25 -8.79
N MET A 425 11.33 10.09 -7.81
CA MET A 425 9.97 10.22 -7.26
C MET A 425 8.96 10.54 -8.37
N ARG A 426 9.32 11.45 -9.28
CA ARG A 426 8.44 11.79 -10.39
C ARG A 426 8.26 10.61 -11.36
N ILE A 427 9.36 9.97 -11.78
CA ILE A 427 9.33 8.83 -12.71
C ILE A 427 8.56 7.65 -12.15
N ILE A 428 8.61 7.42 -10.85
CA ILE A 428 7.85 6.32 -10.23
C ILE A 428 6.37 6.68 -10.11
N SER A 429 6.06 7.93 -9.74
CA SER A 429 4.71 8.32 -9.34
C SER A 429 3.80 8.63 -10.53
N VAL A 430 4.29 9.38 -11.51
CA VAL A 430 3.46 9.88 -12.61
C VAL A 430 2.95 8.74 -13.52
N PRO A 431 3.78 7.78 -13.95
CA PRO A 431 3.31 6.69 -14.80
C PRO A 431 2.34 5.73 -14.11
N ILE A 432 2.46 5.55 -12.80
CA ILE A 432 1.57 4.63 -12.07
C ILE A 432 0.22 5.26 -11.70
N LYS A 433 0.11 6.58 -11.75
CA LYS A 433 -1.17 7.28 -11.53
C LYS A 433 -2.17 6.91 -12.61
N ASP A 434 -3.33 6.40 -12.21
CA ASP A 434 -4.38 5.82 -13.05
C ASP A 434 -3.97 4.51 -13.76
N ALA A 435 -2.82 3.94 -13.43
CA ALA A 435 -2.38 2.65 -13.92
C ALA A 435 -2.76 1.51 -12.95
N ARG A 436 -2.71 0.29 -13.46
CA ARG A 436 -2.89 -0.93 -12.68
C ARG A 436 -1.66 -1.82 -12.83
N PRO A 437 -1.17 -2.45 -11.75
CA PRO A 437 -0.08 -3.43 -11.86
C PRO A 437 -0.48 -4.60 -12.76
N ILE A 438 0.45 -5.06 -13.58
CA ILE A 438 0.31 -6.23 -14.46
C ILE A 438 1.39 -7.25 -14.15
N VAL A 439 1.09 -8.51 -14.44
CA VAL A 439 2.00 -9.63 -14.20
C VAL A 439 3.22 -9.57 -15.11
N MET A 440 4.37 -9.94 -14.56
CA MET A 440 5.63 -10.09 -15.24
C MET A 440 6.35 -11.31 -14.64
N ASP A 441 6.94 -12.21 -15.44
CA ASP A 441 7.55 -13.45 -14.95
C ASP A 441 8.72 -13.22 -14.02
N ASP A 442 9.54 -12.21 -14.30
CA ASP A 442 10.65 -11.80 -13.45
C ASP A 442 10.22 -10.82 -12.35
N HIS A 443 8.94 -10.91 -11.99
CA HIS A 443 8.29 -9.96 -11.09
C HIS A 443 8.81 -9.99 -9.67
N ASP A 444 9.34 -11.11 -9.19
CA ASP A 444 9.50 -11.26 -7.76
C ASP A 444 10.92 -11.22 -7.24
N GLY A 445 11.41 -10.01 -7.04
CA GLY A 445 12.55 -9.76 -6.18
C GLY A 445 12.27 -9.94 -4.69
N ARG A 446 11.07 -10.34 -4.25
CA ARG A 446 10.72 -10.50 -2.83
C ARG A 446 11.34 -11.72 -2.18
N ASP A 447 11.64 -12.76 -2.93
CA ASP A 447 12.38 -13.90 -2.39
C ASP A 447 13.89 -13.62 -2.36
N THR A 448 14.29 -12.85 -1.43
CA THR A 448 15.61 -12.24 -1.27
C THR A 448 16.62 -13.08 -0.57
N LYS A 449 16.50 -14.33 -0.57
CA LYS A 449 17.64 -15.20 -0.27
C LYS A 449 18.75 -15.04 -1.33
N GLU A 450 18.37 -14.62 -2.53
CA GLU A 450 19.31 -14.25 -3.59
C GLU A 450 19.57 -12.74 -3.56
N LYS A 451 20.70 -12.38 -3.01
CA LYS A 451 21.15 -11.02 -2.68
C LYS A 451 21.24 -10.03 -3.88
N TYR A 452 21.08 -10.49 -5.12
CA TYR A 452 21.31 -9.73 -6.35
C TYR A 452 20.33 -10.07 -7.49
N LYS A 453 19.11 -10.41 -7.16
CA LYS A 453 18.08 -10.65 -8.18
C LYS A 453 17.53 -9.32 -8.69
N LEU A 454 17.24 -9.24 -9.98
CA LEU A 454 16.50 -8.12 -10.55
C LEU A 454 15.15 -7.96 -9.83
N GLN A 455 14.80 -6.72 -9.54
CA GLN A 455 13.46 -6.38 -9.03
C GLN A 455 12.72 -5.64 -10.14
N THR A 456 11.58 -6.17 -10.52
CA THR A 456 10.81 -5.66 -11.67
C THR A 456 9.38 -5.37 -11.28
N ARG A 457 8.78 -4.36 -11.89
CA ARG A 457 7.33 -4.09 -11.82
C ARG A 457 6.85 -3.49 -13.12
N ALA A 458 5.69 -3.94 -13.56
CA ALA A 458 5.03 -3.42 -14.75
C ALA A 458 3.64 -2.89 -14.39
N PHE A 459 3.27 -1.79 -15.03
CA PHE A 459 2.00 -1.11 -14.85
C PHE A 459 1.38 -0.79 -16.21
N ARG A 460 0.05 -0.91 -16.30
CA ARG A 460 -0.69 -0.58 -17.52
C ARG A 460 -1.70 0.52 -17.28
N LYS A 461 -1.68 1.53 -18.17
CA LYS A 461 -2.66 2.59 -18.25
C LYS A 461 -3.17 2.71 -19.69
N GLY A 462 -4.36 2.19 -19.93
CA GLY A 462 -4.85 2.09 -21.33
C GLY A 462 -3.93 1.24 -22.19
N ASN A 463 -3.39 1.82 -23.26
CA ASN A 463 -2.42 1.15 -24.13
C ASN A 463 -0.96 1.40 -23.72
N THR A 464 -0.71 2.16 -22.67
CA THR A 464 0.66 2.44 -22.20
C THR A 464 1.09 1.40 -21.18
N ILE A 465 2.25 0.80 -21.41
CA ILE A 465 2.96 -0.06 -20.45
C ILE A 465 4.17 0.71 -19.91
N SER A 466 4.29 0.75 -18.59
CA SER A 466 5.42 1.34 -17.87
C SER A 466 6.10 0.25 -17.05
N VAL A 467 7.39 0.03 -17.25
CA VAL A 467 8.15 -1.02 -16.58
C VAL A 467 9.35 -0.42 -15.85
N TYR A 468 9.60 -0.94 -14.69
CA TYR A 468 10.75 -0.59 -13.85
C TYR A 468 11.59 -1.82 -13.59
N VAL A 469 12.90 -1.65 -13.68
CA VAL A 469 13.87 -2.70 -13.38
C VAL A 469 14.95 -2.12 -12.46
N ILE A 470 15.18 -2.78 -11.35
CA ILE A 470 16.21 -2.42 -10.38
C ILE A 470 17.24 -3.55 -10.34
N ASN A 471 18.48 -3.23 -10.73
CA ASN A 471 19.62 -4.11 -10.63
C ASN A 471 20.61 -3.55 -9.57
N MET A 472 20.28 -3.72 -8.29
CA MET A 472 21.08 -3.15 -7.20
C MET A 472 21.84 -4.22 -6.43
N CYS A 473 23.03 -3.83 -5.95
CA CYS A 473 23.85 -4.58 -5.00
C CYS A 473 24.55 -3.61 -4.05
N ASN A 474 25.12 -4.11 -2.95
CA ASN A 474 25.99 -3.28 -2.13
C ASN A 474 27.26 -2.87 -2.90
N LYS A 475 27.81 -1.70 -2.58
CA LYS A 475 29.03 -1.19 -3.24
C LYS A 475 30.22 -2.15 -3.14
N ASP A 476 30.33 -2.89 -2.06
CA ASP A 476 31.40 -3.87 -1.84
C ASP A 476 31.22 -5.14 -2.69
N ASP A 477 30.05 -5.37 -3.24
CA ASP A 477 29.68 -6.58 -3.99
C ASP A 477 29.68 -6.35 -5.52
N ILE A 478 30.00 -5.15 -6.02
CA ILE A 478 29.96 -4.79 -7.45
C ILE A 478 30.75 -5.78 -8.32
N ALA A 479 31.93 -6.21 -7.86
CA ALA A 479 32.79 -7.11 -8.63
C ALA A 479 32.18 -8.51 -8.84
N THR A 480 31.20 -8.90 -8.06
CA THR A 480 30.53 -10.21 -8.12
C THR A 480 29.09 -10.13 -8.58
N ALA A 481 28.53 -8.93 -8.67
CA ALA A 481 27.18 -8.70 -9.13
C ALA A 481 27.07 -8.85 -10.66
N LYS A 482 25.91 -9.30 -11.13
CA LYS A 482 25.67 -9.55 -12.55
C LYS A 482 25.17 -8.29 -13.25
N ALA A 483 25.91 -7.83 -14.26
CA ALA A 483 25.38 -6.96 -15.29
C ALA A 483 24.74 -7.82 -16.39
N TYR A 484 23.63 -7.36 -16.93
CA TYR A 484 22.95 -8.03 -18.03
C TYR A 484 23.17 -7.21 -19.30
N GLN A 485 23.84 -7.84 -20.26
CA GLN A 485 23.93 -7.33 -21.62
C GLN A 485 22.74 -7.91 -22.39
N ASP A 486 22.10 -7.13 -23.22
CA ASP A 486 21.00 -7.61 -24.10
C ASP A 486 19.91 -8.43 -23.38
N TYR A 487 19.48 -7.98 -22.18
CA TYR A 487 18.38 -8.61 -21.45
C TYR A 487 17.08 -8.48 -22.23
N VAL A 488 16.49 -9.62 -22.59
CA VAL A 488 15.33 -9.68 -23.50
C VAL A 488 14.04 -9.65 -22.73
N PHE A 489 13.22 -8.65 -23.03
CA PHE A 489 11.83 -8.53 -22.57
C PHE A 489 10.89 -8.94 -23.69
N GLY A 490 9.91 -9.78 -23.39
CA GLY A 490 8.87 -10.20 -24.32
C GLY A 490 7.48 -9.85 -23.84
N LEU A 491 6.56 -9.63 -24.78
CA LEU A 491 5.13 -9.53 -24.50
C LEU A 491 4.47 -10.89 -24.73
N LYS A 492 3.69 -11.35 -23.75
CA LYS A 492 2.88 -12.57 -23.94
C LYS A 492 1.76 -12.37 -24.94
N THR A 493 1.22 -11.18 -25.04
CA THR A 493 0.14 -10.81 -25.97
C THR A 493 0.30 -9.35 -26.40
N GLY A 494 -0.17 -9.04 -27.61
CA GLY A 494 -0.11 -7.70 -28.19
C GLY A 494 1.20 -7.42 -28.94
N MET A 495 1.30 -6.26 -29.54
CA MET A 495 2.46 -5.78 -30.28
C MET A 495 2.85 -4.40 -29.79
N ILE A 496 4.14 -4.10 -29.83
CA ILE A 496 4.71 -2.83 -29.46
C ILE A 496 4.50 -1.83 -30.60
N ASP A 497 3.83 -0.74 -30.30
CA ASP A 497 3.65 0.38 -31.22
C ASP A 497 4.81 1.37 -31.08
N GLY A 498 5.65 1.46 -32.10
CA GLY A 498 6.78 2.35 -32.14
C GLY A 498 8.03 1.84 -31.41
N GLU A 499 8.74 2.74 -30.78
CA GLU A 499 9.97 2.50 -30.04
C GLU A 499 9.71 2.28 -28.56
N VAL A 500 10.63 1.59 -27.88
CA VAL A 500 10.64 1.43 -26.42
C VAL A 500 11.64 2.43 -25.86
N GLU A 501 11.15 3.55 -25.35
CA GLU A 501 11.96 4.59 -24.74
C GLU A 501 12.33 4.20 -23.31
N TYR A 502 13.58 4.41 -22.89
CA TYR A 502 14.01 4.19 -21.53
C TYR A 502 14.73 5.37 -20.91
N MET A 503 14.71 5.43 -19.59
CA MET A 503 15.57 6.25 -18.74
C MET A 503 16.31 5.34 -17.77
N GLN A 504 17.59 5.58 -17.55
CA GLN A 504 18.44 4.76 -16.69
C GLN A 504 19.31 5.62 -15.79
N TRP A 505 19.41 5.22 -14.55
CA TRP A 505 20.27 5.80 -13.53
C TRP A 505 21.26 4.73 -13.03
N THR A 506 22.50 5.16 -12.90
CA THR A 506 23.62 4.41 -12.27
C THR A 506 24.35 5.35 -11.32
N ASP A 507 25.31 4.84 -10.56
CA ASP A 507 26.14 5.70 -9.69
C ASP A 507 26.90 6.80 -10.47
N ASP A 508 27.12 6.61 -11.78
CA ASP A 508 27.91 7.50 -12.66
C ASP A 508 27.06 8.38 -13.57
N THR A 509 25.74 8.20 -13.60
CA THR A 509 24.88 9.01 -14.47
C THR A 509 24.52 10.35 -13.83
N PRO A 510 24.15 11.37 -14.64
CA PRO A 510 23.53 12.60 -14.12
C PRO A 510 22.27 12.28 -13.30
N VAL A 511 21.90 13.19 -12.40
CA VAL A 511 20.68 13.04 -11.55
C VAL A 511 19.39 12.98 -12.39
N GLU A 512 19.40 13.50 -13.59
CA GLU A 512 18.31 13.41 -14.57
C GLU A 512 18.20 12.04 -15.23
N GLY A 513 19.22 11.20 -15.11
CA GLY A 513 19.35 9.93 -15.80
C GLY A 513 19.81 10.06 -17.25
N VAL A 514 20.01 8.93 -17.89
CA VAL A 514 20.34 8.84 -19.32
C VAL A 514 19.14 8.27 -20.07
N GLN A 515 18.78 8.93 -21.17
CA GLN A 515 17.71 8.48 -22.05
C GLN A 515 18.25 7.69 -23.23
N GLY A 516 17.47 6.74 -23.72
CA GLY A 516 17.76 5.97 -24.91
C GLY A 516 16.55 5.17 -25.40
N ASN A 517 16.77 4.42 -26.48
CA ASN A 517 15.79 3.48 -27.01
C ASN A 517 16.33 2.06 -26.85
N ALA A 518 15.46 1.15 -26.45
CA ALA A 518 15.76 -0.28 -26.41
C ALA A 518 15.98 -0.82 -27.84
N GLN A 519 16.74 -1.88 -27.95
CA GLN A 519 16.90 -2.57 -29.22
C GLN A 519 15.65 -3.43 -29.49
N LYS A 520 14.80 -3.03 -30.42
CA LYS A 520 13.65 -3.81 -30.86
C LYS A 520 14.18 -5.04 -31.62
N ILE A 521 13.75 -6.25 -31.21
CA ILE A 521 14.07 -7.53 -31.84
C ILE A 521 13.00 -7.88 -32.86
N ASP A 522 11.74 -7.77 -32.44
CA ASP A 522 10.55 -7.92 -33.28
C ASP A 522 9.37 -7.09 -32.72
N ASP A 523 8.15 -7.35 -33.15
CA ASP A 523 6.98 -6.58 -32.70
C ASP A 523 6.55 -6.87 -31.26
N SER A 524 7.08 -7.91 -30.64
CA SER A 524 6.74 -8.29 -29.26
C SER A 524 7.96 -8.35 -28.34
N ASN A 525 9.19 -8.26 -28.88
CA ASN A 525 10.42 -8.47 -28.12
C ASN A 525 11.40 -7.32 -28.31
N PHE A 526 12.07 -6.93 -27.24
CA PHE A 526 13.14 -5.94 -27.25
C PHE A 526 14.19 -6.27 -26.19
N SER A 527 15.39 -5.73 -26.33
CA SER A 527 16.45 -5.91 -25.35
C SER A 527 17.00 -4.59 -24.81
N LEU A 528 17.48 -4.67 -23.58
CA LEU A 528 18.12 -3.59 -22.84
C LEU A 528 19.37 -4.09 -22.12
N THR A 529 20.38 -3.23 -22.03
CA THR A 529 21.47 -3.44 -21.08
C THR A 529 21.07 -2.96 -19.70
N LEU A 530 21.24 -3.81 -18.68
CA LEU A 530 20.95 -3.53 -17.27
C LEU A 530 22.27 -3.56 -16.47
N PRO A 531 22.94 -2.41 -16.30
CA PRO A 531 24.18 -2.31 -15.54
C PRO A 531 23.99 -2.74 -14.08
N VAL A 532 25.07 -3.17 -13.45
CA VAL A 532 25.11 -3.29 -11.99
C VAL A 532 24.89 -1.92 -11.35
N ARG A 533 24.12 -1.87 -10.28
CA ARG A 533 23.71 -0.66 -9.57
C ARG A 533 23.01 0.32 -10.51
N SER A 534 21.91 -0.16 -11.08
CA SER A 534 21.07 0.65 -11.96
C SER A 534 19.60 0.58 -11.58
N ILE A 535 18.90 1.67 -11.87
CA ILE A 535 17.44 1.77 -11.89
C ILE A 535 17.07 2.15 -13.32
N THR A 536 16.28 1.31 -13.97
CA THR A 536 15.85 1.51 -15.36
C THR A 536 14.33 1.62 -15.39
N TYR A 537 13.83 2.65 -16.03
CA TYR A 537 12.43 2.83 -16.38
C TYR A 537 12.29 2.80 -17.87
N PHE A 538 11.35 2.06 -18.42
CA PHE A 538 11.01 2.15 -19.84
C PHE A 538 9.50 2.14 -20.06
N GLN A 539 9.09 2.74 -21.17
CA GLN A 539 7.70 2.88 -21.53
C GLN A 539 7.50 2.59 -23.01
N PHE A 540 6.39 1.98 -23.33
CA PHE A 540 5.97 1.73 -24.71
C PHE A 540 4.45 1.67 -24.81
N TYR A 541 3.94 1.69 -26.04
CA TYR A 541 2.53 1.61 -26.36
C TYR A 541 2.20 0.25 -26.97
N LEU A 542 1.01 -0.25 -26.68
CA LEU A 542 0.43 -1.42 -27.33
C LEU A 542 -0.43 -0.97 -28.51
N GLN A 543 -0.34 -1.72 -29.62
CA GLN A 543 -1.22 -1.56 -30.77
C GLN A 543 -2.66 -1.92 -30.45
#